data_76bea3f6bb805c1647a356dfc08a0f16
#
_entry.id   76bea3f6bb805c1647a356dfc08a0f16
#
_cell.length_a   1.000
_cell.length_b   1.000
_cell.length_c   1.000
_cell.angle_alpha   90.00
_cell.angle_beta   90.00
_cell.angle_gamma   90.00
#
_symmetry.space_group_name_H-M   'P 1'
#
loop_
_entity.id
_entity.type
_entity.pdbx_description
1 polymer ?
#
loop_
_entity_poly.entity_id
_entity_poly.type
_entity_poly.pdbx_seq_one_letter_code
_entity_poly.pdbx_strand_id
1 'polypeptide(L)'
;MLPPIRYILQDLQAPLLKEIYEDLDALEDLCELVTKAIREDPPLAMKEGNIIRDGYNEEVDKLRRAKSDGKDWLAKLENDEREKTGIKNLKIKYNKVFGYYLEVTNSYKDLVPDYYTRKQTLANAERYITPELKELEDMILGAEDKLYALEYELYSEVRETIAGQVERIQQTAKAVAALD
;
A
#
# COMPACT_ATOMS: atom_id res chain seq x y z
N MET A 1 20.19 11.70 14.22
CA MET A 1 20.80 12.00 15.55
C MET A 1 22.28 11.58 15.63
N LEU A 2 22.73 10.46 15.06
CA LEU A 2 24.13 10.01 15.12
C LEU A 2 25.16 10.96 14.46
N PRO A 3 24.92 11.53 13.27
CA PRO A 3 25.91 12.41 12.63
C PRO A 3 26.33 13.62 13.50
N PRO A 4 25.46 14.37 14.16
CA PRO A 4 25.86 15.43 15.07
C PRO A 4 26.72 14.98 16.25
N ILE A 5 26.43 13.80 16.82
CA ILE A 5 27.22 13.23 17.90
C ILE A 5 28.63 12.90 17.42
N ARG A 6 28.75 12.23 16.28
CA ARG A 6 30.03 11.92 15.67
C ARG A 6 30.86 13.18 15.37
N TYR A 7 30.22 14.23 14.88
CA TYR A 7 30.86 15.51 14.62
C TYR A 7 31.44 16.14 15.89
N ILE A 8 30.72 16.10 17.00
CA ILE A 8 31.19 16.62 18.30
C ILE A 8 32.38 15.82 18.82
N LEU A 9 32.35 14.49 18.68
CA LEU A 9 33.42 13.60 19.19
C LEU A 9 34.71 13.72 18.40
N GLN A 10 34.69 14.18 17.16
CA GLN A 10 35.80 14.22 16.23
C GLN A 10 37.03 14.95 16.80
N ASP A 11 36.84 16.05 17.51
CA ASP A 11 37.91 16.91 18.01
C ASP A 11 38.31 16.62 19.45
N LEU A 12 37.66 15.65 20.10
CA LEU A 12 37.93 15.32 21.51
C LEU A 12 39.16 14.40 21.64
N GLN A 13 40.02 14.69 22.64
CA GLN A 13 41.32 14.03 22.77
C GLN A 13 41.35 12.92 23.84
N ALA A 14 40.33 12.80 24.69
CA ALA A 14 40.28 11.76 25.72
C ALA A 14 40.25 10.36 25.09
N PRO A 15 41.07 9.40 25.57
CA PRO A 15 41.21 8.06 24.93
C PRO A 15 39.86 7.35 24.74
N LEU A 16 39.02 7.35 25.77
CA LEU A 16 37.68 6.75 25.71
C LEU A 16 36.78 7.39 24.63
N LEU A 17 36.83 8.72 24.50
CA LEU A 17 36.03 9.43 23.49
C LEU A 17 36.50 9.17 22.06
N LYS A 18 37.81 8.92 21.88
CA LYS A 18 38.35 8.47 20.57
C LYS A 18 37.89 7.08 20.22
N GLU A 19 37.92 6.15 21.17
CA GLU A 19 37.40 4.78 20.99
C GLU A 19 35.91 4.81 20.62
N ILE A 20 35.10 5.58 21.33
CA ILE A 20 33.69 5.77 21.03
C ILE A 20 33.48 6.38 19.62
N TYR A 21 34.32 7.35 19.23
CA TYR A 21 34.25 7.95 17.88
C TYR A 21 34.54 6.92 16.78
N GLU A 22 35.52 6.05 16.99
CA GLU A 22 35.90 4.99 16.03
C GLU A 22 34.80 3.93 15.90
N ASP A 23 34.14 3.58 17.00
CA ASP A 23 33.09 2.57 17.05
C ASP A 23 31.69 3.10 16.65
N LEU A 24 31.53 4.43 16.60
CA LEU A 24 30.25 5.05 16.27
C LEU A 24 30.11 5.22 14.75
N ASP A 25 29.41 4.31 14.10
CA ASP A 25 28.97 4.44 12.72
C ASP A 25 27.67 5.26 12.63
N ALA A 26 27.63 6.26 11.78
CA ALA A 26 26.44 7.09 11.60
C ALA A 26 25.30 6.35 10.88
N LEU A 27 25.57 5.21 10.25
CA LEU A 27 24.62 4.35 9.52
C LEU A 27 23.82 5.14 8.47
N GLU A 28 24.44 6.11 7.82
CA GLU A 28 23.81 7.01 6.86
C GLU A 28 23.22 6.26 5.66
N ASP A 29 23.95 5.24 5.18
CA ASP A 29 23.52 4.35 4.11
C ASP A 29 22.22 3.62 4.45
N LEU A 30 22.10 3.10 5.66
CA LEU A 30 20.90 2.41 6.11
C LEU A 30 19.74 3.39 6.33
N CYS A 31 20.03 4.55 6.90
CA CYS A 31 19.04 5.61 7.06
C CYS A 31 18.51 6.09 5.71
N GLU A 32 19.40 6.28 4.73
CA GLU A 32 19.03 6.66 3.37
C GLU A 32 18.18 5.59 2.70
N LEU A 33 18.55 4.32 2.81
CA LEU A 33 17.79 3.20 2.27
C LEU A 33 16.36 3.18 2.83
N VAL A 34 16.22 3.24 4.16
CA VAL A 34 14.89 3.23 4.80
C VAL A 34 14.07 4.46 4.39
N THR A 35 14.69 5.64 4.40
CA THR A 35 14.03 6.90 4.05
C THR A 35 13.56 6.92 2.60
N LYS A 36 14.31 6.31 1.69
CA LYS A 36 13.93 6.22 0.27
C LYS A 36 12.87 5.15 0.02
N ALA A 37 13.00 4.00 0.68
CA ALA A 37 12.16 2.84 0.38
C ALA A 37 10.83 2.83 1.14
N ILE A 38 10.83 3.24 2.41
CA ILE A 38 9.68 3.08 3.31
C ILE A 38 8.97 4.42 3.51
N ARG A 39 7.66 4.40 3.59
CA ARG A 39 6.84 5.60 3.89
C ARG A 39 7.11 6.08 5.32
N GLU A 40 6.87 7.36 5.58
CA GLU A 40 7.06 7.95 6.92
C GLU A 40 6.09 7.38 7.95
N ASP A 41 4.86 7.08 7.50
CA ASP A 41 3.79 6.52 8.33
C ASP A 41 3.28 5.22 7.68
N PRO A 42 4.05 4.12 7.75
CA PRO A 42 3.64 2.85 7.18
C PRO A 42 2.58 2.20 8.08
N PRO A 43 1.67 1.39 7.51
CA PRO A 43 0.70 0.65 8.29
C PRO A 43 1.37 -0.37 9.20
N LEU A 44 0.74 -0.69 10.34
CA LEU A 44 1.26 -1.67 11.30
C LEU A 44 1.26 -3.11 10.75
N ALA A 45 0.31 -3.42 9.89
CA ALA A 45 0.17 -4.75 9.32
C ALA A 45 0.57 -4.76 7.84
N MET A 46 1.51 -5.61 7.46
CA MET A 46 1.98 -5.76 6.08
C MET A 46 0.86 -6.11 5.09
N LYS A 47 -0.20 -6.77 5.56
CA LYS A 47 -1.38 -7.12 4.75
C LYS A 47 -2.21 -5.91 4.30
N GLU A 48 -1.97 -4.74 4.88
CA GLU A 48 -2.66 -3.51 4.50
C GLU A 48 -2.05 -2.87 3.25
N GLY A 49 -0.82 -3.29 2.86
CA GLY A 49 -0.06 -2.68 1.78
C GLY A 49 0.35 -1.25 2.10
N ASN A 50 0.72 -0.48 1.08
CA ASN A 50 1.08 0.94 1.23
C ASN A 50 2.30 1.18 2.13
N ILE A 51 3.29 0.29 2.08
CA ILE A 51 4.53 0.32 2.86
C ILE A 51 5.62 1.06 2.10
N ILE A 52 5.73 0.79 0.80
CA ILE A 52 6.78 1.34 -0.06
C ILE A 52 6.47 2.80 -0.40
N ARG A 53 7.49 3.65 -0.34
CA ARG A 53 7.38 5.08 -0.68
C ARG A 53 7.11 5.28 -2.18
N ASP A 54 6.29 6.27 -2.51
CA ASP A 54 6.04 6.67 -3.89
C ASP A 54 7.36 7.10 -4.56
N GLY A 55 7.58 6.66 -5.78
CA GLY A 55 8.81 6.93 -6.54
C GLY A 55 9.98 5.98 -6.23
N TYR A 56 9.86 5.07 -5.28
CA TYR A 56 10.91 4.08 -5.01
C TYR A 56 10.99 2.99 -6.07
N ASN A 57 9.83 2.54 -6.56
CA ASN A 57 9.74 1.51 -7.59
C ASN A 57 8.65 1.88 -8.60
N GLU A 58 9.00 1.97 -9.88
CA GLU A 58 8.09 2.38 -10.95
C GLU A 58 6.87 1.45 -11.12
N GLU A 59 7.06 0.15 -10.90
CA GLU A 59 5.97 -0.82 -11.05
C GLU A 59 4.96 -0.70 -9.90
N VAL A 60 5.43 -0.45 -8.67
CA VAL A 60 4.55 -0.11 -7.53
C VAL A 60 3.71 1.11 -7.87
N ASP A 61 4.32 2.16 -8.41
CA ASP A 61 3.61 3.39 -8.77
C ASP A 61 2.59 3.17 -9.89
N LYS A 62 2.89 2.33 -10.88
CA LYS A 62 1.96 1.95 -11.95
C LYS A 62 0.76 1.16 -11.39
N LEU A 63 1.01 0.18 -10.53
CA LEU A 63 -0.05 -0.63 -9.92
C LEU A 63 -0.95 0.21 -9.00
N ARG A 64 -0.40 1.18 -8.26
CA ARG A 64 -1.18 2.13 -7.47
C ARG A 64 -2.09 3.00 -8.34
N ARG A 65 -1.55 3.50 -9.46
CA ARG A 65 -2.36 4.26 -10.42
C ARG A 65 -3.49 3.41 -11.00
N ALA A 66 -3.19 2.18 -11.43
CA ALA A 66 -4.22 1.28 -11.95
C ALA A 66 -5.34 1.01 -10.91
N LYS A 67 -4.99 0.86 -9.63
CA LYS A 67 -5.97 0.73 -8.53
C LYS A 67 -6.78 2.03 -8.32
N SER A 68 -6.16 3.20 -8.43
CA SER A 68 -6.84 4.50 -8.34
C SER A 68 -7.80 4.72 -9.51
N ASP A 69 -7.30 4.55 -10.73
CA ASP A 69 -8.07 4.70 -11.96
C ASP A 69 -9.26 3.74 -12.01
N GLY A 70 -9.08 2.53 -11.44
CA GLY A 70 -10.15 1.54 -11.32
C GLY A 70 -11.35 2.03 -10.51
N LYS A 71 -11.14 2.86 -9.47
CA LYS A 71 -12.24 3.48 -8.72
C LYS A 71 -13.00 4.50 -9.56
N ASP A 72 -12.29 5.28 -10.36
CA ASP A 72 -12.88 6.28 -11.25
C ASP A 72 -13.67 5.59 -12.36
N TRP A 73 -13.17 4.47 -12.90
CA TRP A 73 -13.89 3.66 -13.88
C TRP A 73 -15.16 3.04 -13.29
N LEU A 74 -15.13 2.54 -12.05
CA LEU A 74 -16.34 2.05 -11.37
C LEU A 74 -17.38 3.15 -11.16
N ALA A 75 -16.95 4.35 -10.76
CA ALA A 75 -17.84 5.50 -10.61
C ALA A 75 -18.44 5.94 -11.95
N LYS A 76 -17.65 5.91 -13.02
CA LYS A 76 -18.13 6.18 -14.37
C LYS A 76 -19.14 5.13 -14.81
N LEU A 77 -18.82 3.84 -14.66
CA LEU A 77 -19.76 2.75 -15.00
C LEU A 77 -21.07 2.86 -14.24
N GLU A 78 -21.02 3.21 -12.93
CA GLU A 78 -22.23 3.44 -12.12
C GLU A 78 -23.11 4.55 -12.72
N ASN A 79 -22.52 5.67 -13.12
CA ASN A 79 -23.23 6.78 -13.73
C ASN A 79 -23.79 6.41 -15.11
N ASP A 80 -22.98 5.81 -15.96
CA ASP A 80 -23.38 5.38 -17.30
C ASP A 80 -24.56 4.40 -17.24
N GLU A 81 -24.51 3.44 -16.30
CA GLU A 81 -25.60 2.48 -16.10
C GLU A 81 -26.87 3.13 -15.52
N ARG A 82 -26.73 4.14 -14.64
CA ARG A 82 -27.91 4.94 -14.18
C ARG A 82 -28.59 5.68 -15.34
N GLU A 83 -27.80 6.27 -16.23
CA GLU A 83 -28.32 7.00 -17.38
C GLU A 83 -28.97 6.06 -18.39
N LYS A 84 -28.33 4.94 -18.72
CA LYS A 84 -28.86 3.94 -19.66
C LYS A 84 -30.16 3.30 -19.18
N THR A 85 -30.24 2.97 -17.90
CA THR A 85 -31.37 2.20 -17.35
C THR A 85 -32.46 3.05 -16.73
N GLY A 86 -32.18 4.31 -16.40
CA GLY A 86 -33.10 5.16 -15.61
C GLY A 86 -33.22 4.78 -14.14
N ILE A 87 -32.44 3.83 -13.65
CA ILE A 87 -32.44 3.38 -12.26
C ILE A 87 -31.65 4.36 -11.39
N LYS A 88 -32.32 5.36 -10.85
CA LYS A 88 -31.68 6.48 -10.11
C LYS A 88 -30.91 6.09 -8.87
N ASN A 89 -31.27 5.00 -8.22
CA ASN A 89 -30.64 4.53 -6.98
C ASN A 89 -29.69 3.35 -7.17
N LEU A 90 -29.35 3.01 -8.41
CA LEU A 90 -28.34 2.01 -8.72
C LEU A 90 -26.99 2.40 -8.09
N LYS A 91 -26.34 1.45 -7.43
CA LYS A 91 -25.02 1.63 -6.83
C LYS A 91 -24.14 0.43 -7.11
N ILE A 92 -22.89 0.68 -7.43
CA ILE A 92 -21.84 -0.34 -7.44
C ILE A 92 -21.29 -0.46 -6.02
N LYS A 93 -21.28 -1.68 -5.48
CA LYS A 93 -20.76 -2.00 -4.16
C LYS A 93 -19.83 -3.21 -4.24
N TYR A 94 -19.03 -3.40 -3.22
CA TYR A 94 -18.12 -4.53 -3.07
C TYR A 94 -18.48 -5.41 -1.88
N ASN A 95 -18.37 -6.71 -2.06
CA ASN A 95 -18.50 -7.71 -1.01
C ASN A 95 -17.38 -8.76 -1.16
N LYS A 96 -16.72 -9.13 -0.07
CA LYS A 96 -15.59 -10.08 -0.10
C LYS A 96 -15.94 -11.46 -0.70
N VAL A 97 -17.21 -11.86 -0.65
CA VAL A 97 -17.66 -13.18 -1.16
C VAL A 97 -18.04 -13.11 -2.64
N PHE A 98 -18.67 -12.00 -3.07
CA PHE A 98 -19.26 -11.88 -4.41
C PHE A 98 -18.50 -10.95 -5.34
N GLY A 99 -17.52 -10.19 -4.83
CA GLY A 99 -16.82 -9.16 -5.58
C GLY A 99 -17.66 -7.88 -5.73
N TYR A 100 -17.47 -7.18 -6.84
CA TYR A 100 -18.27 -6.01 -7.18
C TYR A 100 -19.64 -6.41 -7.74
N TYR A 101 -20.68 -5.66 -7.38
CA TYR A 101 -22.05 -5.88 -7.84
C TYR A 101 -22.82 -4.58 -7.95
N LEU A 102 -23.82 -4.59 -8.83
CA LEU A 102 -24.82 -3.53 -8.98
C LEU A 102 -25.98 -3.83 -8.03
N GLU A 103 -26.31 -2.91 -7.14
CA GLU A 103 -27.45 -3.03 -6.24
C GLU A 103 -28.61 -2.19 -6.74
N VAL A 104 -29.74 -2.82 -6.96
CA VAL A 104 -30.99 -2.20 -7.43
C VAL A 104 -32.08 -2.50 -6.42
N THR A 105 -32.78 -1.46 -5.94
CA THR A 105 -33.92 -1.65 -5.03
C THR A 105 -35.12 -2.24 -5.76
N ASN A 106 -35.97 -2.97 -5.04
CA ASN A 106 -37.16 -3.64 -5.60
C ASN A 106 -38.09 -2.70 -6.37
N SER A 107 -38.10 -1.39 -6.03
CA SER A 107 -38.93 -0.39 -6.72
C SER A 107 -38.48 -0.12 -8.19
N TYR A 108 -37.29 -0.52 -8.55
CA TYR A 108 -36.73 -0.34 -9.90
C TYR A 108 -36.44 -1.64 -10.63
N LYS A 109 -36.84 -2.78 -10.09
CA LYS A 109 -36.52 -4.08 -10.68
C LYS A 109 -37.06 -4.27 -12.12
N ASP A 110 -38.18 -3.64 -12.44
CA ASP A 110 -38.79 -3.73 -13.77
C ASP A 110 -38.03 -2.92 -14.84
N LEU A 111 -37.06 -2.09 -14.42
CA LEU A 111 -36.15 -1.35 -15.30
C LEU A 111 -34.81 -2.07 -15.51
N VAL A 112 -34.61 -3.22 -14.87
CA VAL A 112 -33.37 -3.99 -14.98
C VAL A 112 -33.27 -4.58 -16.38
N PRO A 113 -32.16 -4.29 -17.13
CA PRO A 113 -31.98 -4.83 -18.48
C PRO A 113 -31.69 -6.33 -18.49
N ASP A 114 -31.95 -6.99 -19.60
CA ASP A 114 -31.74 -8.43 -19.80
C ASP A 114 -30.26 -8.84 -19.69
N TYR A 115 -29.32 -7.91 -19.93
CA TYR A 115 -27.87 -8.19 -19.81
C TYR A 115 -27.37 -8.17 -18.37
N TYR A 116 -28.20 -7.81 -17.37
CA TYR A 116 -27.87 -7.95 -15.97
C TYR A 116 -28.05 -9.40 -15.53
N THR A 117 -27.01 -10.02 -15.01
CA THR A 117 -27.08 -11.35 -14.42
C THR A 117 -27.32 -11.23 -12.92
N ARG A 118 -28.47 -11.72 -12.44
CA ARG A 118 -28.81 -11.68 -11.02
C ARG A 118 -27.92 -12.66 -10.23
N LYS A 119 -27.33 -12.16 -9.15
CA LYS A 119 -26.50 -12.93 -8.23
C LYS A 119 -27.16 -13.21 -6.88
N GLN A 120 -27.94 -12.26 -6.38
CA GLN A 120 -28.57 -12.39 -5.06
C GLN A 120 -29.85 -11.57 -4.98
N THR A 121 -30.86 -12.14 -4.33
CA THR A 121 -32.09 -11.44 -3.95
C THR A 121 -32.05 -11.16 -2.44
N LEU A 122 -32.29 -9.90 -2.07
CA LEU A 122 -32.44 -9.43 -0.70
C LEU A 122 -33.87 -9.00 -0.44
N ALA A 123 -34.22 -8.71 0.82
CA ALA A 123 -35.58 -8.28 1.20
C ALA A 123 -36.01 -7.00 0.44
N ASN A 124 -35.12 -6.03 0.25
CA ASN A 124 -35.43 -4.71 -0.32
C ASN A 124 -34.70 -4.38 -1.62
N ALA A 125 -33.83 -5.27 -2.11
CA ALA A 125 -32.99 -5.03 -3.28
C ALA A 125 -32.57 -6.35 -3.94
N GLU A 126 -32.12 -6.25 -5.17
CA GLU A 126 -31.45 -7.35 -5.87
C GLU A 126 -30.03 -6.94 -6.28
N ARG A 127 -29.14 -7.89 -6.35
CA ARG A 127 -27.73 -7.72 -6.73
C ARG A 127 -27.46 -8.37 -8.07
N TYR A 128 -26.81 -7.63 -8.92
CA TYR A 128 -26.52 -8.03 -10.29
C TYR A 128 -25.06 -7.87 -10.62
N ILE A 129 -24.62 -8.55 -11.67
CA ILE A 129 -23.34 -8.35 -12.34
C ILE A 129 -23.57 -8.12 -13.82
N THR A 130 -22.62 -7.42 -14.44
CA THR A 130 -22.53 -7.28 -15.91
C THR A 130 -21.15 -7.76 -16.36
N PRO A 131 -21.00 -8.15 -17.63
CA PRO A 131 -19.69 -8.48 -18.18
C PRO A 131 -18.65 -7.37 -17.99
N GLU A 132 -19.04 -6.12 -18.25
CA GLU A 132 -18.18 -4.94 -18.10
C GLU A 132 -17.72 -4.74 -16.64
N LEU A 133 -18.64 -4.89 -15.66
CA LEU A 133 -18.29 -4.82 -14.24
C LEU A 133 -17.33 -5.94 -13.85
N LYS A 134 -17.47 -7.13 -14.43
CA LYS A 134 -16.58 -8.26 -14.14
C LYS A 134 -15.18 -8.04 -14.71
N GLU A 135 -15.06 -7.49 -15.90
CA GLU A 135 -13.76 -7.12 -16.49
C GLU A 135 -13.04 -6.06 -15.65
N LEU A 136 -13.75 -5.03 -15.18
CA LEU A 136 -13.20 -4.03 -14.26
C LEU A 136 -12.76 -4.64 -12.93
N GLU A 137 -13.56 -5.55 -12.37
CA GLU A 137 -13.22 -6.28 -11.15
C GLU A 137 -11.90 -7.04 -11.31
N ASP A 138 -11.78 -7.84 -12.36
CA ASP A 138 -10.58 -8.67 -12.61
C ASP A 138 -9.33 -7.80 -12.79
N MET A 139 -9.47 -6.63 -13.41
CA MET A 139 -8.38 -5.66 -13.56
C MET A 139 -7.97 -5.04 -12.21
N ILE A 140 -8.93 -4.58 -11.41
CA ILE A 140 -8.69 -3.91 -10.13
C ILE A 140 -8.08 -4.88 -9.12
N LEU A 141 -8.69 -6.07 -8.95
CA LEU A 141 -8.22 -7.06 -7.98
C LEU A 141 -6.88 -7.65 -8.41
N GLY A 142 -6.67 -7.91 -9.70
CA GLY A 142 -5.39 -8.37 -10.21
C GLY A 142 -4.25 -7.35 -10.01
N ALA A 143 -4.51 -6.06 -10.13
CA ALA A 143 -3.54 -5.01 -9.83
C ALA A 143 -3.26 -4.93 -8.31
N GLU A 144 -4.28 -5.11 -7.48
CA GLU A 144 -4.14 -5.08 -6.01
C GLU A 144 -3.29 -6.23 -5.50
N ASP A 145 -3.55 -7.47 -5.96
CA ASP A 145 -2.78 -8.65 -5.56
C ASP A 145 -1.31 -8.53 -5.97
N LYS A 146 -1.04 -8.07 -7.20
CA LYS A 146 0.32 -7.81 -7.68
C LYS A 146 1.02 -6.73 -6.87
N LEU A 147 0.30 -5.65 -6.54
CA LEU A 147 0.83 -4.57 -5.72
C LEU A 147 1.27 -5.06 -4.34
N TYR A 148 0.42 -5.83 -3.66
CA TYR A 148 0.76 -6.37 -2.34
C TYR A 148 1.96 -7.33 -2.39
N ALA A 149 2.01 -8.20 -3.39
CA ALA A 149 3.13 -9.12 -3.57
C ALA A 149 4.45 -8.37 -3.78
N LEU A 150 4.45 -7.36 -4.65
CA LEU A 150 5.63 -6.57 -4.96
C LEU A 150 6.08 -5.69 -3.77
N GLU A 151 5.16 -5.05 -3.07
CA GLU A 151 5.49 -4.29 -1.86
C GLU A 151 6.08 -5.18 -0.76
N TYR A 152 5.59 -6.42 -0.62
CA TYR A 152 6.15 -7.39 0.32
C TYR A 152 7.57 -7.82 -0.06
N GLU A 153 7.84 -8.06 -1.34
CA GLU A 153 9.15 -8.40 -1.86
C GLU A 153 10.17 -7.28 -1.58
N LEU A 154 9.85 -6.05 -1.99
CA LEU A 154 10.70 -4.88 -1.78
C LEU A 154 10.96 -4.59 -0.29
N TYR A 155 9.93 -4.71 0.55
CA TYR A 155 10.10 -4.60 2.00
C TYR A 155 11.04 -5.68 2.55
N SER A 156 10.91 -6.91 2.06
CA SER A 156 11.77 -8.02 2.49
C SER A 156 13.23 -7.79 2.11
N GLU A 157 13.51 -7.25 0.92
CA GLU A 157 14.84 -6.86 0.48
C GLU A 157 15.46 -5.79 1.40
N VAL A 158 14.70 -4.74 1.74
CA VAL A 158 15.13 -3.70 2.68
C VAL A 158 15.44 -4.30 4.05
N ARG A 159 14.55 -5.14 4.58
CA ARG A 159 14.73 -5.83 5.87
C ARG A 159 15.97 -6.70 5.88
N GLU A 160 16.19 -7.49 4.83
CA GLU A 160 17.37 -8.37 4.72
C GLU A 160 18.66 -7.58 4.61
N THR A 161 18.66 -6.48 3.88
CA THR A 161 19.80 -5.57 3.80
C THR A 161 20.17 -5.02 5.18
N ILE A 162 19.19 -4.58 5.96
CA ILE A 162 19.37 -4.09 7.33
C ILE A 162 19.85 -5.23 8.25
N ALA A 163 19.24 -6.41 8.15
CA ALA A 163 19.63 -7.58 8.93
C ALA A 163 21.07 -8.01 8.68
N GLY A 164 21.55 -7.87 7.44
CA GLY A 164 22.96 -8.11 7.08
C GLY A 164 23.94 -7.10 7.70
N GLN A 165 23.47 -6.00 8.27
CA GLN A 165 24.28 -4.96 8.90
C GLN A 165 24.13 -4.92 10.43
N VAL A 166 23.59 -5.98 11.04
CA VAL A 166 23.26 -6.03 12.46
C VAL A 166 24.50 -5.78 13.34
N GLU A 167 25.69 -6.25 12.95
CA GLU A 167 26.91 -6.04 13.70
C GLU A 167 27.28 -4.55 13.79
N ARG A 168 27.20 -3.79 12.70
CA ARG A 168 27.42 -2.34 12.66
C ARG A 168 26.43 -1.61 13.56
N ILE A 169 25.16 -2.01 13.51
CA ILE A 169 24.09 -1.43 14.34
C ILE A 169 24.38 -1.70 15.82
N GLN A 170 24.78 -2.92 16.18
CA GLN A 170 25.09 -3.29 17.56
C GLN A 170 26.34 -2.58 18.09
N GLN A 171 27.38 -2.43 17.26
CA GLN A 171 28.61 -1.71 17.62
C GLN A 171 28.28 -0.24 17.91
N THR A 172 27.55 0.41 17.02
CA THR A 172 27.10 1.79 17.21
C THR A 172 26.23 1.93 18.46
N ALA A 173 25.30 1.00 18.71
CA ALA A 173 24.47 1.02 19.92
C ALA A 173 25.30 0.90 21.20
N LYS A 174 26.38 0.09 21.21
CA LYS A 174 27.31 -0.01 22.34
C LYS A 174 28.11 1.28 22.53
N ALA A 175 28.58 1.90 21.44
CA ALA A 175 29.29 3.19 21.49
C ALA A 175 28.40 4.29 22.06
N VAL A 176 27.14 4.36 21.65
CA VAL A 176 26.15 5.32 22.22
C VAL A 176 25.92 5.04 23.70
N ALA A 177 25.75 3.78 24.10
CA ALA A 177 25.53 3.41 25.50
C ALA A 177 26.76 3.71 26.40
N ALA A 178 27.98 3.69 25.84
CA ALA A 178 29.18 4.07 26.56
C ALA A 178 29.37 5.58 26.72
N LEU A 179 28.72 6.35 25.83
CA LEU A 179 28.72 7.82 25.87
C LEU A 179 27.72 8.37 26.88
N ASP A 180 26.60 7.69 27.12
CA ASP A 180 25.50 8.08 28.01
C ASP A 180 25.84 7.78 29.47
#